data_37ad13c42e35c93ba27e0f6f145f57e3
#
_entry.id   37ad13c42e35c93ba27e0f6f145f57e3
#
_cell.length_a   1.000
_cell.length_b   1.000
_cell.length_c   1.000
_cell.angle_alpha   90.00
_cell.angle_beta   90.00
_cell.angle_gamma   90.00
#
_symmetry.space_group_name_H-M   'P 1'
#
loop_
_entity.id
_entity.type
_entity.pdbx_description
1 polymer ?
#
loop_
_entity_poly.entity_id
_entity_poly.type
_entity_poly.pdbx_seq_one_letter_code
_entity_poly.pdbx_strand_id
1 'polypeptide(L)'
;MIEMTISETEVLAIENGKLLGKIEFVLSDKKMTILHTYAYESGRGIGTMLMQNAVEWAKEHSYTIIPVCSFAQKYLSKDVNG
;
A
#
# COMPACT_ATOMS: atom_id res chain seq x y z
N MET A 1 17.73 -6.55 -0.96
CA MET A 1 16.36 -7.06 -1.09
C MET A 1 15.40 -6.21 -0.28
N ILE A 2 14.30 -5.81 -0.89
CA ILE A 2 13.31 -4.98 -0.20
C ILE A 2 12.39 -5.87 0.62
N GLU A 3 12.25 -5.53 1.90
CA GLU A 3 11.36 -6.24 2.79
C GLU A 3 10.08 -5.44 2.99
N MET A 4 8.95 -6.15 2.93
CA MET A 4 7.64 -5.53 3.14
C MET A 4 7.11 -5.96 4.49
N THR A 5 6.72 -4.99 5.31
CA THR A 5 6.18 -5.24 6.64
C THR A 5 4.82 -4.59 6.74
N ILE A 6 3.86 -5.28 7.34
CA ILE A 6 2.53 -4.70 7.52
C ILE A 6 2.14 -4.76 8.99
N SER A 7 1.57 -3.66 9.48
CA SER A 7 1.04 -3.58 10.84
C SER A 7 -0.45 -3.24 10.73
N GLU A 8 -1.05 -2.81 11.84
CA GLU A 8 -2.46 -2.43 11.84
C GLU A 8 -2.71 -1.06 11.21
N THR A 9 -1.66 -0.26 10.99
CA THR A 9 -1.80 1.10 10.49
C THR A 9 -0.92 1.43 9.31
N GLU A 10 0.10 0.61 9.01
CA GLU A 10 1.08 0.95 7.99
C GLU A 10 1.59 -0.26 7.23
N VAL A 11 1.90 -0.06 5.95
CA VAL A 11 2.72 -0.98 5.17
C VAL A 11 4.05 -0.28 4.95
N LEU A 12 5.15 -0.97 5.24
CA LEU A 12 6.49 -0.39 5.13
C LEU A 12 7.32 -1.17 4.13
N ALA A 13 8.09 -0.44 3.32
CA ALA A 13 9.09 -1.03 2.41
C ALA A 13 10.47 -0.66 2.95
N ILE A 14 11.25 -1.66 3.35
CA ILE A 14 12.53 -1.44 4.01
C ILE A 14 13.63 -2.22 3.30
N GLU A 15 14.79 -1.59 3.11
CA GLU A 15 15.95 -2.26 2.53
C GLU A 15 17.19 -1.87 3.33
N ASN A 16 17.87 -2.89 3.86
CA ASN A 16 19.09 -2.67 4.67
C ASN A 16 18.85 -1.69 5.81
N GLY A 17 17.69 -1.82 6.46
CA GLY A 17 17.34 -0.96 7.59
C GLY A 17 16.87 0.43 7.20
N LYS A 18 16.80 0.74 5.90
CA LYS A 18 16.37 2.05 5.42
C LYS A 18 14.92 1.99 4.95
N LEU A 19 14.11 2.93 5.41
CA LEU A 19 12.71 3.03 4.96
C LEU A 19 12.66 3.65 3.57
N LEU A 20 12.16 2.90 2.60
CA LEU A 20 12.05 3.36 1.22
C LEU A 20 10.70 3.98 0.91
N GLY A 21 9.68 3.63 1.68
CA GLY A 21 8.35 4.17 1.50
C GLY A 21 7.37 3.51 2.44
N LYS A 22 6.15 4.03 2.49
CA LYS A 22 5.11 3.46 3.34
C LYS A 22 3.72 3.84 2.85
N ILE A 23 2.74 3.05 3.30
CA ILE A 23 1.33 3.38 3.17
C ILE A 23 0.78 3.56 4.58
N GLU A 24 -0.03 4.58 4.78
CA GLU A 24 -0.78 4.78 6.02
C GLU A 24 -2.23 4.46 5.76
N PHE A 25 -2.82 3.62 6.60
CA PHE A 25 -4.20 3.20 6.41
C PHE A 25 -4.92 3.03 7.75
N VAL A 26 -6.25 2.91 7.67
CA VAL A 26 -7.10 2.64 8.83
C VAL A 26 -7.95 1.42 8.51
N LEU A 27 -8.06 0.51 9.47
CA LEU A 27 -8.93 -0.67 9.34
C LEU A 27 -10.19 -0.45 10.18
N SER A 28 -11.35 -0.61 9.54
CA SER A 28 -12.63 -0.47 10.24
C SER A 28 -13.73 -1.14 9.42
N ASP A 29 -14.56 -1.95 10.06
CA ASP A 29 -15.72 -2.60 9.41
C ASP A 29 -15.34 -3.36 8.14
N LYS A 30 -14.25 -4.11 8.20
CA LYS A 30 -13.75 -4.86 7.05
C LYS A 30 -13.36 -3.97 5.87
N LYS A 31 -13.01 -2.74 6.15
CA LYS A 31 -12.53 -1.79 5.14
C LYS A 31 -11.13 -1.33 5.49
N MET A 32 -10.28 -1.28 4.47
CA MET A 32 -8.92 -0.77 4.58
C MET A 32 -8.87 0.54 3.84
N THR A 33 -8.92 1.64 4.59
CA THR A 33 -8.92 2.98 4.02
C THR A 33 -7.49 3.46 3.85
N ILE A 34 -7.05 3.60 2.60
CA ILE A 34 -5.69 4.03 2.28
C ILE A 34 -5.64 5.55 2.32
N LEU A 35 -4.99 6.11 3.33
CA LEU A 35 -4.93 7.55 3.55
C LEU A 35 -3.81 8.23 2.77
N HIS A 36 -2.61 7.67 2.86
CA HIS A 36 -1.43 8.26 2.24
C HIS A 36 -0.48 7.17 1.77
N THR A 37 0.21 7.44 0.65
CA THR A 37 1.25 6.57 0.12
C THR A 37 2.48 7.43 -0.08
N TYR A 38 3.59 7.02 0.52
CA TYR A 38 4.86 7.75 0.42
C TYR A 38 5.91 6.86 -0.22
N ALA A 39 6.60 7.40 -1.21
CA ALA A 39 7.75 6.73 -1.81
C ALA A 39 8.92 7.70 -1.72
N TYR A 40 9.92 7.35 -0.91
CA TYR A 40 11.04 8.24 -0.64
C TYR A 40 12.17 8.09 -1.65
N GLU A 41 12.11 7.08 -2.51
CA GLU A 41 13.05 6.91 -3.62
C GLU A 41 12.29 6.82 -4.91
N SER A 42 12.75 7.54 -5.93
CA SER A 42 12.10 7.53 -7.23
C SER A 42 12.74 6.48 -8.15
N GLY A 43 11.99 6.06 -9.17
CA GLY A 43 12.52 5.17 -10.19
C GLY A 43 12.60 3.70 -9.84
N ARG A 44 12.12 3.29 -8.65
CA ARG A 44 12.18 1.89 -8.23
C ARG A 44 10.83 1.23 -8.08
N GLY A 45 9.74 1.98 -8.33
CA GLY A 45 8.40 1.43 -8.22
C GLY A 45 7.98 1.12 -6.79
N ILE A 46 8.51 1.86 -5.82
CA ILE A 46 8.23 1.60 -4.41
C ILE A 46 6.74 1.72 -4.08
N GLY A 47 6.09 2.78 -4.59
CA GLY A 47 4.66 2.96 -4.36
C GLY A 47 3.83 1.80 -4.91
N THR A 48 4.18 1.31 -6.09
CA THR A 48 3.50 0.18 -6.70
C THR A 48 3.67 -1.08 -5.88
N MET A 49 4.90 -1.33 -5.39
CA MET A 49 5.17 -2.49 -4.53
C MET A 49 4.35 -2.42 -3.24
N LEU A 50 4.27 -1.24 -2.64
CA LEU A 50 3.49 -1.04 -1.43
C LEU A 50 2.01 -1.32 -1.67
N MET A 51 1.46 -0.78 -2.76
CA MET A 51 0.05 -1.00 -3.09
C MET A 51 -0.24 -2.46 -3.40
N GLN A 52 0.65 -3.12 -4.12
CA GLN A 52 0.49 -4.54 -4.42
C GLN A 52 0.41 -5.35 -3.14
N ASN A 53 1.29 -5.06 -2.19
CA ASN A 53 1.32 -5.74 -0.90
C ASN A 53 0.03 -5.49 -0.13
N ALA A 54 -0.44 -4.23 -0.10
CA ALA A 54 -1.67 -3.87 0.59
C ALA A 54 -2.88 -4.58 -0.01
N VAL A 55 -2.97 -4.62 -1.34
CA VAL A 55 -4.09 -5.28 -2.03
C VAL A 55 -4.11 -6.77 -1.72
N GLU A 56 -2.95 -7.42 -1.77
CA GLU A 56 -2.87 -8.85 -1.48
C GLU A 56 -3.27 -9.14 -0.03
N TRP A 57 -2.81 -8.32 0.90
CA TRP A 57 -3.17 -8.48 2.30
C TRP A 57 -4.68 -8.32 2.50
N ALA A 58 -5.26 -7.31 1.86
CA ALA A 58 -6.69 -7.06 1.98
C ALA A 58 -7.50 -8.23 1.45
N LYS A 59 -7.09 -8.80 0.33
CA LYS A 59 -7.77 -9.97 -0.23
C LYS A 59 -7.68 -11.16 0.70
N GLU A 60 -6.52 -11.42 1.26
CA GLU A 60 -6.32 -12.55 2.15
C GLU A 60 -7.15 -12.45 3.42
N HIS A 61 -7.40 -11.23 3.88
CA HIS A 61 -8.14 -10.99 5.12
C HIS A 61 -9.57 -10.53 4.90
N SER A 62 -10.02 -10.57 3.64
CA SER A 62 -11.39 -10.19 3.27
C SER A 62 -11.74 -8.75 3.59
N TYR A 63 -10.79 -7.85 3.37
CA TYR A 63 -11.01 -6.42 3.52
C TYR A 63 -11.27 -5.78 2.15
N THR A 64 -12.12 -4.76 2.15
CA THR A 64 -12.36 -3.93 0.96
C THR A 64 -11.47 -2.71 1.04
N ILE A 65 -10.80 -2.38 -0.06
CA ILE A 65 -9.93 -1.20 -0.07
C ILE A 65 -10.73 0.05 -0.43
N ILE A 66 -10.57 1.08 0.39
CA ILE A 66 -11.17 2.39 0.16
C ILE A 66 -10.02 3.35 -0.16
N PRO A 67 -9.83 3.74 -1.43
CA PRO A 67 -8.70 4.59 -1.80
C PRO A 67 -9.01 6.07 -1.59
N VAL A 68 -8.45 6.65 -0.54
CA VAL A 68 -8.58 8.07 -0.28
C VAL A 68 -7.46 8.86 -0.97
N CYS A 69 -6.23 8.33 -0.94
CA CYS A 69 -5.13 9.03 -1.58
C CYS A 69 -5.16 8.85 -3.10
N SER A 70 -4.65 9.85 -3.82
CA SER A 70 -4.72 9.85 -5.29
C SER A 70 -3.91 8.72 -5.92
N PHE A 71 -2.80 8.34 -5.32
CA PHE A 71 -2.00 7.23 -5.83
C PHE A 71 -2.78 5.92 -5.78
N ALA A 72 -3.46 5.66 -4.65
CA ALA A 72 -4.27 4.46 -4.51
C ALA A 72 -5.42 4.44 -5.52
N GLN A 73 -6.03 5.61 -5.73
CA GLN A 73 -7.12 5.72 -6.71
C GLN A 73 -6.63 5.36 -8.10
N LYS A 74 -5.48 5.87 -8.50
CA LYS A 74 -4.90 5.58 -9.81
C LYS A 74 -4.53 4.11 -9.94
N TYR A 75 -3.93 3.55 -8.90
CA TYR A 75 -3.50 2.16 -8.93
C TYR A 75 -4.70 1.22 -9.15
N LEU A 76 -5.75 1.44 -8.36
CA LEU A 76 -6.94 0.59 -8.45
C LEU A 76 -7.72 0.80 -9.74
N SER A 77 -7.71 2.02 -10.25
CA SER A 77 -8.36 2.32 -11.53
C SER A 77 -7.70 1.56 -12.68
N LYS A 78 -6.37 1.50 -12.69
CA LYS A 78 -5.65 0.72 -13.70
C LYS A 78 -5.99 -0.75 -13.60
N ASP A 79 -6.09 -1.26 -12.37
CA ASP A 79 -6.40 -2.66 -12.14
C ASP A 79 -7.78 -3.01 -12.67
N VAL A 80 -8.73 -2.11 -12.48
CA VAL A 80 -10.10 -2.29 -12.97
C VAL A 80 -10.15 -2.33 -14.49
N ASN A 81 -9.35 -1.51 -15.15
CA ASN A 81 -9.33 -1.40 -16.60
C ASN A 81 -8.41 -2.40 -17.28
N GLY A 82 -7.57 -3.03 -16.54
CA GLY A 82 -6.62 -3.99 -17.08
C GLY A 82 -7.20 -5.37 -17.27
#